data_8d4b7dfffd7331b8985ff55cfdcfc490
#
_entry.id   8d4b7dfffd7331b8985ff55cfdcfc490
#
_cell.length_a   1.000
_cell.length_b   1.000
_cell.length_c   1.000
_cell.angle_alpha   90.00
_cell.angle_beta   90.00
_cell.angle_gamma   90.00
#
_symmetry.space_group_name_H-M   'P 1'
#
loop_
_entity.id
_entity.type
_entity.pdbx_description
1 polymer ?
#
loop_
_entity_poly.entity_id
_entity_poly.type
_entity_poly.pdbx_seq_one_letter_code
_entity_poly.pdbx_strand_id
1 'polypeptide(L)'
;MKERPGNPVPRVCETPSGILNCVGLQNPGVDAFIKDDLPFLEKSGTVIIANIAGSAEEDYVETVSRLNGTSVDMIELNISCPN
;
A
#
# COMPACT_ATOMS: atom_id res chain seq x y z
N MET A 1 -4.86 6.66 3.76
CA MET A 1 -3.60 6.12 4.35
C MET A 1 -2.51 7.17 4.21
N LYS A 2 -1.88 7.50 5.33
CA LYS A 2 -0.75 8.43 5.36
C LYS A 2 0.52 7.73 4.89
N GLU A 3 1.50 8.50 4.45
CA GLU A 3 2.85 8.01 4.15
C GLU A 3 3.44 7.22 5.31
N ARG A 4 4.14 6.13 4.97
CA ARG A 4 4.89 5.31 5.91
C ARG A 4 6.33 5.18 5.44
N PRO A 5 7.33 5.61 6.23
CA PRO A 5 8.74 5.44 5.88
C PRO A 5 9.20 3.98 5.99
N GLY A 6 8.43 3.15 6.65
CA GLY A 6 8.83 1.79 7.00
C GLY A 6 9.72 1.75 8.23
N ASN A 7 10.22 0.55 8.54
CA ASN A 7 11.11 0.33 9.67
C ASN A 7 12.56 0.76 9.36
N PRO A 8 13.38 1.03 10.40
CA PRO A 8 14.81 1.29 10.21
C PRO A 8 15.53 0.12 9.55
N VAL A 9 16.59 0.43 8.82
CA VAL A 9 17.50 -0.60 8.27
C VAL A 9 18.43 -1.16 9.37
N PRO A 10 18.88 -2.44 9.28
CA PRO A 10 18.60 -3.43 8.22
C PRO A 10 17.19 -4.01 8.36
N ARG A 11 16.48 -4.17 7.26
CA ARG A 11 15.09 -4.65 7.25
C ARG A 11 14.80 -5.72 6.20
N VAL A 12 15.84 -6.18 5.51
CA VAL A 12 15.81 -7.30 4.57
C VAL A 12 17.09 -8.09 4.75
N CYS A 13 16.98 -9.43 4.82
CA CYS A 13 18.15 -10.29 4.81
C CYS A 13 17.87 -11.58 4.02
N GLU A 14 18.90 -12.07 3.35
CA GLU A 14 18.83 -13.35 2.65
C GLU A 14 18.98 -14.54 3.61
N THR A 15 18.32 -15.64 3.24
CA THR A 15 18.47 -16.94 3.87
C THR A 15 18.86 -17.96 2.79
N PRO A 16 19.28 -19.20 3.13
CA PRO A 16 19.60 -20.20 2.12
C PRO A 16 18.49 -20.51 1.13
N SER A 17 17.22 -20.31 1.50
CA SER A 17 16.06 -20.66 0.69
C SER A 17 15.13 -19.47 0.39
N GLY A 18 15.51 -18.25 0.71
CA GLY A 18 14.64 -17.11 0.50
C GLY A 18 15.11 -15.82 1.16
N ILE A 19 14.17 -14.95 1.48
CA ILE A 19 14.40 -13.64 2.06
C ILE A 19 13.48 -13.44 3.26
N LEU A 20 14.04 -12.93 4.34
CA LEU A 20 13.27 -12.41 5.48
C LEU A 20 13.19 -10.90 5.39
N ASN A 21 12.03 -10.33 5.75
CA ASN A 21 11.87 -8.88 5.77
C ASN A 21 11.04 -8.39 6.96
N CYS A 22 11.32 -7.16 7.33
CA CYS A 22 10.51 -6.36 8.25
C CYS A 22 10.41 -4.92 7.71
N VAL A 23 10.05 -4.78 6.45
CA VAL A 23 10.01 -3.46 5.76
C VAL A 23 9.07 -2.48 6.44
N GLY A 24 7.93 -2.94 6.97
CA GLY A 24 7.00 -2.07 7.68
C GLY A 24 6.07 -1.28 6.76
N LEU A 25 5.64 -1.88 5.66
CA LEU A 25 4.67 -1.28 4.73
C LEU A 25 5.10 0.10 4.20
N GLN A 26 6.36 0.26 3.84
CA GLN A 26 6.84 1.50 3.24
C GLN A 26 6.01 1.89 2.02
N ASN A 27 5.45 3.11 2.05
CA ASN A 27 4.65 3.63 0.94
C ASN A 27 4.49 5.15 1.02
N PRO A 28 4.22 5.82 -0.10
CA PRO A 28 4.10 7.28 -0.15
C PRO A 28 2.76 7.83 0.33
N GLY A 29 1.81 6.98 0.70
CA GLY A 29 0.46 7.38 1.08
C GLY A 29 -0.53 7.41 -0.09
N VAL A 30 -1.82 7.48 0.23
CA VAL A 30 -2.91 7.39 -0.75
C VAL A 30 -2.93 8.58 -1.72
N ASP A 31 -2.61 9.77 -1.26
CA ASP A 31 -2.65 10.97 -2.11
C ASP A 31 -1.56 10.92 -3.19
N ALA A 32 -0.35 10.52 -2.83
CA ALA A 32 0.74 10.31 -3.78
C ALA A 32 0.43 9.17 -4.76
N PHE A 33 -0.15 8.07 -4.27
CA PHE A 33 -0.60 6.97 -5.13
C PHE A 33 -1.59 7.45 -6.20
N ILE A 34 -2.62 8.20 -5.79
CA ILE A 34 -3.63 8.72 -6.73
C ILE A 34 -3.01 9.69 -7.75
N LYS A 35 -2.07 10.53 -7.30
CA LYS A 35 -1.45 11.56 -8.14
C LYS A 35 -0.41 10.99 -9.10
N ASP A 36 0.45 10.09 -8.63
CA ASP A 36 1.65 9.68 -9.34
C ASP A 36 1.54 8.28 -9.94
N ASP A 37 1.07 7.30 -9.17
CA ASP A 37 1.06 5.88 -9.59
C ASP A 37 -0.20 5.53 -10.38
N LEU A 38 -1.36 5.98 -9.95
CA LEU A 38 -2.63 5.62 -10.55
C LEU A 38 -2.73 6.04 -12.03
N PRO A 39 -2.32 7.25 -12.45
CA PRO A 39 -2.33 7.62 -13.87
C PRO A 39 -1.46 6.72 -14.74
N PHE A 40 -0.35 6.23 -14.22
CA PHE A 40 0.52 5.26 -14.91
C PHE A 40 -0.19 3.90 -15.04
N LEU A 41 -0.80 3.40 -13.97
CA LEU A 41 -1.51 2.13 -13.97
C LEU A 41 -2.73 2.12 -14.90
N GLU A 42 -3.45 3.22 -14.98
CA GLU A 42 -4.60 3.38 -15.90
C GLU A 42 -4.23 3.10 -17.35
N LYS A 43 -3.03 3.50 -17.75
CA LYS A 43 -2.53 3.30 -19.13
C LYS A 43 -2.21 1.85 -19.46
N SER A 44 -2.04 1.00 -18.45
CA SER A 44 -1.68 -0.41 -18.65
C SER A 44 -2.84 -1.28 -19.15
N GLY A 45 -4.08 -0.83 -19.00
CA GLY A 45 -5.29 -1.58 -19.38
C GLY A 45 -5.54 -2.83 -18.53
N THR A 46 -4.89 -2.96 -17.37
CA THR A 46 -5.08 -4.07 -16.43
C THR A 46 -6.04 -3.72 -15.30
N VAL A 47 -6.50 -4.74 -14.59
CA VAL A 47 -7.27 -4.55 -13.35
C VAL A 47 -6.37 -3.97 -12.26
N ILE A 48 -6.83 -2.94 -11.59
CA ILE A 48 -6.09 -2.26 -10.52
C ILE A 48 -6.69 -2.64 -9.17
N ILE A 49 -5.89 -3.31 -8.35
CA ILE A 49 -6.25 -3.69 -6.99
C ILE A 49 -5.36 -2.89 -6.02
N ALA A 50 -5.97 -2.04 -5.21
CA ALA A 50 -5.25 -1.27 -4.20
C ALA A 50 -5.24 -2.01 -2.86
N ASN A 51 -4.06 -2.45 -2.42
CA ASN A 51 -3.89 -2.99 -1.07
C ASN A 51 -3.70 -1.83 -0.10
N ILE A 52 -4.59 -1.71 0.88
CA ILE A 52 -4.57 -0.61 1.84
C ILE A 52 -4.32 -1.11 3.26
N ALA A 53 -3.63 -0.30 4.05
CA ALA A 53 -3.34 -0.57 5.44
C ALA A 53 -3.64 0.66 6.31
N GLY A 54 -3.84 0.43 7.59
CA GLY A 54 -4.08 1.46 8.58
C GLY A 54 -3.66 1.00 9.96
N SER A 55 -3.53 1.96 10.88
CA SER A 55 -3.26 1.70 12.29
C SER A 55 -4.53 1.77 13.14
N ALA A 56 -5.59 2.33 12.57
CA ALA A 56 -6.91 2.43 13.19
C ALA A 56 -7.99 2.24 12.13
N GLU A 57 -9.22 1.98 12.55
CA GLU A 57 -10.36 1.79 11.65
C GLU A 57 -10.58 3.01 10.75
N GLU A 58 -10.43 4.21 11.30
CA GLU A 58 -10.60 5.46 10.58
C GLU A 58 -9.64 5.61 9.40
N ASP A 59 -8.43 5.05 9.51
CA ASP A 59 -7.44 5.08 8.42
C ASP A 59 -7.96 4.32 7.19
N TYR A 60 -8.61 3.18 7.41
CA TYR A 60 -9.22 2.40 6.32
C TYR A 60 -10.39 3.15 5.71
N VAL A 61 -11.29 3.68 6.53
CA VAL A 61 -12.47 4.43 6.07
C VAL A 61 -12.04 5.64 5.24
N GLU A 62 -11.07 6.42 5.71
CA GLU A 62 -10.55 7.58 4.99
C GLU A 62 -9.93 7.17 3.65
N THR A 63 -9.12 6.11 3.66
CA THR A 63 -8.43 5.65 2.44
C THR A 63 -9.43 5.15 1.40
N VAL A 64 -10.42 4.35 1.81
CA VAL A 64 -11.50 3.90 0.92
C VAL A 64 -12.26 5.08 0.34
N SER A 65 -12.58 6.08 1.17
CA SER A 65 -13.29 7.27 0.72
C SER A 65 -12.50 8.06 -0.33
N ARG A 66 -11.18 8.13 -0.20
CA ARG A 66 -10.31 8.79 -1.18
C ARG A 66 -10.18 8.01 -2.48
N LEU A 67 -10.18 6.69 -2.41
CA LEU A 67 -10.12 5.83 -3.61
C LEU A 67 -11.46 5.71 -4.33
N ASN A 68 -12.56 6.00 -3.64
CA ASN A 68 -13.88 5.96 -4.22
C ASN A 68 -14.03 6.97 -5.35
N GLY A 69 -14.55 6.54 -6.50
CA GLY A 69 -14.66 7.36 -7.70
C GLY A 69 -13.38 7.48 -8.53
N THR A 70 -12.30 6.81 -8.12
CA THR A 70 -11.08 6.66 -8.93
C THR A 70 -11.19 5.44 -9.85
N SER A 71 -10.17 5.21 -10.69
CA SER A 71 -10.08 4.04 -11.57
C SER A 71 -9.64 2.75 -10.88
N VAL A 72 -9.48 2.74 -9.57
CA VAL A 72 -9.22 1.53 -8.80
C VAL A 72 -10.42 0.60 -8.90
N ASP A 73 -10.19 -0.64 -9.33
CA ASP A 73 -11.26 -1.63 -9.55
C ASP A 73 -11.66 -2.34 -8.26
N MET A 74 -10.67 -2.67 -7.42
CA MET A 74 -10.88 -3.39 -6.15
C MET A 74 -9.97 -2.83 -5.06
N ILE A 75 -10.41 -2.99 -3.81
CA ILE A 75 -9.63 -2.67 -2.62
C ILE A 75 -9.41 -3.94 -1.80
N GLU A 76 -8.16 -4.19 -1.45
CA GLU A 76 -7.77 -5.26 -0.55
C GLU A 76 -7.37 -4.68 0.80
N LEU A 77 -8.03 -5.11 1.87
CA LEU A 77 -7.71 -4.67 3.22
C LEU A 77 -6.58 -5.49 3.81
N ASN A 78 -5.45 -4.86 4.09
CA ASN A 78 -4.35 -5.50 4.80
C ASN A 78 -4.60 -5.43 6.31
N ILE A 79 -5.03 -6.54 6.88
CA ILE A 79 -5.36 -6.65 8.31
C ILE A 79 -4.46 -7.64 9.05
N SER A 80 -3.40 -8.12 8.42
CA SER A 80 -2.60 -9.23 8.94
C SER A 80 -1.10 -9.02 8.93
N CYS A 81 -0.60 -7.91 8.42
CA CYS A 81 0.84 -7.65 8.36
C CYS A 81 1.39 -7.29 9.75
N PRO A 82 2.30 -8.11 10.33
CA PRO A 82 2.85 -7.85 11.67
C PRO A 82 3.97 -6.78 11.66
N ASN A 83 4.43 -6.40 10.50
CA ASN A 83 5.52 -5.45 10.31
C ASN A 83 5.04 -4.00 10.36
#